data_72ba26b87d2c263d4da9e2316c84c999
#
_entry.id   72ba26b87d2c263d4da9e2316c84c999
#
_cell.length_a   1.000
_cell.length_b   1.000
_cell.length_c   1.000
_cell.angle_alpha   90.00
_cell.angle_beta   90.00
_cell.angle_gamma   90.00
#
_symmetry.space_group_name_H-M   'P 1'
#
loop_
_entity.id
_entity.type
_entity.pdbx_description
1 polymer ?
#
loop_
_entity_poly.entity_id
_entity_poly.type
_entity_poly.pdbx_seq_one_letter_code
_entity_poly.pdbx_strand_id
1 'polypeptide(L)'
;MRAIIRFFINIIFCKIFYRVKFYGKENVRSLDKCLICPNHSNTVEPAWIYSNNKHLCIMAKAELFENKFLAKLYKHFGVFPIRRGEKDVKSILHAINLFKDVKKGKLLIFPEGERMKVEEERGEAKVGPAYIAAKAGVPIVPVYITKNAKMFSKVKIIYGKPINVDKSLIKDKEGLKNFSDELLDQIYNLKDTI
;
A
#
# COMPACT_ATOMS: atom_id res chain seq x y z
N MET A 1 -12.85 -15.60 10.52
CA MET A 1 -11.44 -15.54 10.96
C MET A 1 -10.74 -14.23 10.61
N ARG A 2 -10.59 -13.80 9.33
CA ARG A 2 -9.92 -12.52 8.96
C ARG A 2 -10.53 -11.27 9.61
N ALA A 3 -11.86 -11.22 9.85
CA ALA A 3 -12.51 -10.08 10.51
C ALA A 3 -12.11 -9.96 11.99
N ILE A 4 -12.07 -11.08 12.70
CA ILE A 4 -11.66 -11.14 14.09
C ILE A 4 -10.21 -10.69 14.24
N ILE A 5 -9.31 -11.18 13.37
CA ILE A 5 -7.90 -10.80 13.38
C ILE A 5 -7.73 -9.30 13.10
N ARG A 6 -8.46 -8.73 12.12
CA ARG A 6 -8.43 -7.26 11.90
C ARG A 6 -8.90 -6.48 13.13
N PHE A 7 -9.90 -6.97 13.83
CA PHE A 7 -10.38 -6.37 15.06
C PHE A 7 -9.30 -6.37 16.15
N PHE A 8 -8.62 -7.50 16.36
CA PHE A 8 -7.51 -7.59 17.32
C PHE A 8 -6.32 -6.73 16.92
N ILE A 9 -5.92 -6.72 15.63
CA ILE A 9 -4.85 -5.84 15.15
C ILE A 9 -5.25 -4.37 15.41
N ASN A 10 -6.50 -3.99 15.13
CA ASN A 10 -6.95 -2.62 15.36
C ASN A 10 -6.89 -2.24 16.85
N ILE A 11 -7.33 -3.10 17.75
CA ILE A 11 -7.29 -2.82 19.19
C ILE A 11 -5.85 -2.82 19.69
N ILE A 12 -5.10 -3.90 19.46
CA ILE A 12 -3.78 -4.10 20.05
C ILE A 12 -2.76 -3.17 19.41
N PHE A 13 -2.58 -3.25 18.09
CA PHE A 13 -1.54 -2.47 17.42
C PHE A 13 -1.94 -1.01 17.19
N CYS A 14 -3.18 -0.73 16.79
CA CYS A 14 -3.56 0.63 16.45
C CYS A 14 -3.97 1.47 17.66
N LYS A 15 -4.56 0.88 18.70
CA LYS A 15 -5.06 1.67 19.85
C LYS A 15 -4.16 1.57 21.07
N ILE A 16 -3.63 0.37 21.40
CA ILE A 16 -2.82 0.15 22.59
C ILE A 16 -1.36 0.52 22.33
N PHE A 17 -0.70 -0.13 21.36
CA PHE A 17 0.72 0.10 21.09
C PHE A 17 1.01 1.36 20.27
N TYR A 18 0.06 1.80 19.42
CA TYR A 18 0.20 3.03 18.63
C TYR A 18 -1.14 3.76 18.65
N ARG A 19 -1.14 5.01 19.02
CA ARG A 19 -2.37 5.82 19.01
C ARG A 19 -2.73 6.27 17.60
N VAL A 20 -3.09 5.28 16.76
CA VAL A 20 -3.34 5.49 15.33
C VAL A 20 -4.68 6.19 15.12
N LYS A 21 -4.65 7.31 14.41
CA LYS A 21 -5.84 8.00 13.90
C LYS A 21 -5.88 7.91 12.39
N PHE A 22 -7.04 7.56 11.86
CA PHE A 22 -7.29 7.43 10.42
C PHE A 22 -8.15 8.58 9.93
N TYR A 23 -7.72 9.25 8.87
CA TYR A 23 -8.41 10.37 8.21
C TYR A 23 -8.68 10.02 6.75
N GLY A 24 -9.77 10.53 6.15
CA GLY A 24 -10.13 10.29 4.75
C GLY A 24 -10.46 8.84 4.40
N LYS A 25 -10.89 8.01 5.36
CA LYS A 25 -11.22 6.58 5.13
C LYS A 25 -12.30 6.36 4.08
N GLU A 26 -13.18 7.30 3.92
CA GLU A 26 -14.24 7.32 2.91
C GLU A 26 -13.67 7.20 1.50
N ASN A 27 -12.51 7.79 1.22
CA ASN A 27 -11.83 7.74 -0.07
C ASN A 27 -11.47 6.31 -0.52
N VAL A 28 -11.24 5.40 0.43
CA VAL A 28 -11.01 3.98 0.14
C VAL A 28 -12.29 3.16 0.26
N ARG A 29 -13.18 3.52 1.22
CA ARG A 29 -14.38 2.73 1.48
C ARG A 29 -15.42 2.81 0.38
N SER A 30 -15.49 3.94 -0.32
CA SER A 30 -16.36 4.17 -1.49
C SER A 30 -15.96 3.35 -2.71
N LEU A 31 -14.72 2.83 -2.75
CA LEU A 31 -14.19 2.11 -3.89
C LEU A 31 -14.30 0.59 -3.68
N ASP A 32 -14.83 -0.10 -4.68
CA ASP A 32 -14.81 -1.56 -4.72
C ASP A 32 -13.41 -2.10 -5.04
N LYS A 33 -12.68 -1.42 -5.93
CA LYS A 33 -11.32 -1.81 -6.35
C LYS A 33 -10.39 -0.59 -6.34
N CYS A 34 -9.21 -0.71 -5.74
CA CYS A 34 -8.17 0.32 -5.81
C CYS A 34 -6.79 -0.22 -5.39
N LEU A 35 -5.73 0.50 -5.79
CA LEU A 35 -4.43 0.41 -5.15
C LEU A 35 -4.39 1.38 -3.98
N ILE A 36 -3.76 0.98 -2.88
CA ILE A 36 -3.45 1.83 -1.73
C ILE A 36 -1.94 2.01 -1.71
N CYS A 37 -1.48 3.24 -1.88
CA CYS A 37 -0.07 3.58 -2.02
C CYS A 37 0.38 4.50 -0.88
N PRO A 38 0.90 3.96 0.24
CA PRO A 38 1.46 4.76 1.31
C PRO A 38 2.97 4.99 1.15
N ASN A 39 3.51 6.03 1.83
CA ASN A 39 4.93 6.08 2.16
C ASN A 39 5.30 4.93 3.11
N HIS A 40 6.60 4.61 3.23
CA HIS A 40 7.05 3.44 4.00
C HIS A 40 8.22 3.77 4.92
N SER A 41 8.06 3.64 6.23
CA SER A 41 9.11 3.84 7.22
C SER A 41 9.17 2.75 8.31
N ASN A 42 8.08 1.99 8.52
CA ASN A 42 7.98 1.04 9.62
C ASN A 42 7.41 -0.31 9.17
N THR A 43 7.90 -1.40 9.76
CA THR A 43 7.43 -2.78 9.48
C THR A 43 5.98 -3.04 9.85
N VAL A 44 5.40 -2.27 10.78
CA VAL A 44 4.02 -2.48 11.25
C VAL A 44 2.95 -1.76 10.41
N GLU A 45 3.36 -0.85 9.51
CA GLU A 45 2.44 -0.06 8.67
C GLU A 45 1.46 -0.92 7.86
N PRO A 46 1.89 -2.05 7.24
CA PRO A 46 0.95 -2.94 6.55
C PRO A 46 -0.15 -3.46 7.45
N ALA A 47 0.14 -3.74 8.74
CA ALA A 47 -0.86 -4.20 9.69
C ALA A 47 -1.87 -3.09 10.03
N TRP A 48 -1.44 -1.84 10.17
CA TRP A 48 -2.36 -0.72 10.40
C TRP A 48 -3.32 -0.53 9.21
N ILE A 49 -2.81 -0.54 7.98
CA ILE A 49 -3.64 -0.45 6.77
C ILE A 49 -4.58 -1.66 6.68
N TYR A 50 -4.08 -2.88 6.95
CA TYR A 50 -4.88 -4.10 6.92
C TYR A 50 -6.03 -4.06 7.94
N SER A 51 -5.81 -3.54 9.15
CA SER A 51 -6.81 -3.47 10.21
C SER A 51 -8.08 -2.71 9.79
N ASN A 52 -7.93 -1.72 8.90
CA ASN A 52 -9.01 -0.83 8.49
C ASN A 52 -9.57 -1.11 7.09
N ASN A 53 -8.98 -2.05 6.33
CA ASN A 53 -9.38 -2.33 4.96
C ASN A 53 -9.80 -3.80 4.79
N LYS A 54 -11.05 -4.01 4.33
CA LYS A 54 -11.54 -5.33 3.90
C LYS A 54 -11.00 -5.66 2.50
N HIS A 55 -10.88 -6.96 2.19
CA HIS A 55 -10.44 -7.45 0.88
C HIS A 55 -9.06 -6.92 0.44
N LEU A 56 -8.19 -6.63 1.41
CA LEU A 56 -6.84 -6.14 1.15
C LEU A 56 -5.89 -7.31 0.88
N CYS A 57 -5.20 -7.25 -0.25
CA CYS A 57 -3.98 -7.98 -0.54
C CYS A 57 -2.77 -7.07 -0.34
N ILE A 58 -1.61 -7.65 -0.06
CA ILE A 58 -0.38 -6.90 0.22
C ILE A 58 0.75 -7.48 -0.62
N MET A 59 1.42 -6.64 -1.40
CA MET A 59 2.64 -7.00 -2.09
C MET A 59 3.83 -6.79 -1.16
N ALA A 60 4.60 -7.83 -0.89
CA ALA A 60 5.70 -7.80 0.07
C ALA A 60 6.96 -8.45 -0.49
N LYS A 61 8.13 -8.13 0.10
CA LYS A 61 9.44 -8.63 -0.30
C LYS A 61 9.50 -10.16 -0.26
N ALA A 62 10.08 -10.81 -1.30
CA ALA A 62 10.11 -12.26 -1.45
C ALA A 62 10.82 -12.97 -0.30
N GLU A 63 11.84 -12.37 0.29
CA GLU A 63 12.62 -12.92 1.41
C GLU A 63 11.77 -13.13 2.69
N LEU A 64 10.64 -12.43 2.83
CA LEU A 64 9.71 -12.69 3.94
C LEU A 64 9.03 -14.08 3.85
N PHE A 65 9.12 -14.73 2.69
CA PHE A 65 8.49 -16.02 2.43
C PHE A 65 9.46 -17.21 2.53
N GLU A 66 10.73 -16.99 2.89
CA GLU A 66 11.74 -18.06 3.07
C GLU A 66 11.35 -19.00 4.22
N ASN A 67 10.82 -18.46 5.31
CA ASN A 67 10.27 -19.27 6.38
C ASN A 67 8.90 -19.83 5.96
N LYS A 68 8.81 -21.16 5.81
CA LYS A 68 7.60 -21.86 5.34
C LYS A 68 6.35 -21.62 6.20
N PHE A 69 6.50 -21.49 7.52
CA PHE A 69 5.40 -21.23 8.44
C PHE A 69 4.88 -19.79 8.26
N LEU A 70 5.79 -18.80 8.23
CA LEU A 70 5.43 -17.41 7.98
C LEU A 70 4.84 -17.23 6.57
N ALA A 71 5.38 -17.92 5.56
CA ALA A 71 4.84 -17.89 4.20
C ALA A 71 3.38 -18.37 4.14
N LYS A 72 3.04 -19.45 4.86
CA LYS A 72 1.64 -19.94 4.97
C LYS A 72 0.74 -18.91 5.64
N LEU A 73 1.22 -18.28 6.71
CA LEU A 73 0.50 -17.22 7.42
C LEU A 73 0.26 -16.00 6.53
N TYR A 74 1.31 -15.51 5.87
CA TYR A 74 1.21 -14.36 4.95
C TYR A 74 0.23 -14.64 3.79
N LYS A 75 0.31 -15.80 3.14
CA LYS A 75 -0.63 -16.20 2.10
C LYS A 75 -2.08 -16.22 2.60
N HIS A 76 -2.31 -16.71 3.83
CA HIS A 76 -3.64 -16.68 4.45
C HIS A 76 -4.19 -15.26 4.57
N PHE A 77 -3.35 -14.24 4.80
CA PHE A 77 -3.75 -12.84 4.87
C PHE A 77 -3.79 -12.13 3.50
N GLY A 78 -3.51 -12.83 2.42
CA GLY A 78 -3.48 -12.24 1.08
C GLY A 78 -2.18 -11.50 0.79
N VAL A 79 -1.11 -11.78 1.55
CA VAL A 79 0.22 -11.25 1.24
C VAL A 79 0.88 -12.16 0.21
N PHE A 80 1.44 -11.56 -0.84
CA PHE A 80 2.17 -12.29 -1.89
C PHE A 80 3.53 -11.65 -2.19
N PRO A 81 4.51 -12.46 -2.64
CA PRO A 81 5.88 -12.00 -2.80
C PRO A 81 6.07 -11.18 -4.08
N ILE A 82 7.06 -10.25 -4.02
CA ILE A 82 7.69 -9.63 -5.19
C ILE A 82 9.21 -9.67 -5.01
N ARG A 83 9.93 -10.02 -6.07
CA ARG A 83 11.39 -9.91 -6.14
C ARG A 83 11.77 -8.52 -6.62
N ARG A 84 12.33 -7.72 -5.70
CA ARG A 84 12.75 -6.35 -6.00
C ARG A 84 14.07 -6.35 -6.75
N GLY A 85 14.26 -5.37 -7.65
CA GLY A 85 15.48 -5.28 -8.46
C GLY A 85 15.52 -6.20 -9.68
N GLU A 86 14.59 -7.14 -9.79
CA GLU A 86 14.41 -8.01 -10.96
C GLU A 86 13.15 -7.61 -11.75
N LYS A 87 13.09 -8.00 -13.03
CA LYS A 87 11.85 -7.89 -13.82
C LYS A 87 10.88 -9.00 -13.42
N ASP A 88 10.28 -8.88 -12.22
CA ASP A 88 9.32 -9.88 -11.71
C ASP A 88 7.95 -9.73 -12.36
N VAL A 89 7.89 -10.11 -13.64
CA VAL A 89 6.67 -10.08 -14.46
C VAL A 89 5.56 -10.92 -13.83
N LYS A 90 5.89 -12.04 -13.15
CA LYS A 90 4.90 -12.93 -12.54
C LYS A 90 4.16 -12.24 -11.41
N SER A 91 4.86 -11.56 -10.53
CA SER A 91 4.23 -10.82 -9.41
C SER A 91 3.41 -9.62 -9.90
N ILE A 92 3.87 -8.93 -10.94
CA ILE A 92 3.09 -7.83 -11.57
C ILE A 92 1.81 -8.38 -12.21
N LEU A 93 1.88 -9.46 -12.98
CA LEU A 93 0.71 -10.10 -13.58
C LEU A 93 -0.25 -10.62 -12.51
N HIS A 94 0.26 -11.20 -11.41
CA HIS A 94 -0.55 -11.60 -10.28
C HIS A 94 -1.31 -10.39 -9.68
N ALA A 95 -0.61 -9.28 -9.45
CA ALA A 95 -1.21 -8.04 -8.94
C ALA A 95 -2.35 -7.52 -9.85
N ILE A 96 -2.14 -7.50 -11.17
CA ILE A 96 -3.16 -7.10 -12.14
C ILE A 96 -4.35 -8.06 -12.11
N ASN A 97 -4.10 -9.37 -12.08
CA ASN A 97 -5.13 -10.40 -12.10
C ASN A 97 -5.99 -10.41 -10.83
N LEU A 98 -5.46 -9.91 -9.68
CA LEU A 98 -6.26 -9.75 -8.46
C LEU A 98 -7.54 -8.92 -8.66
N PHE A 99 -7.58 -8.09 -9.68
CA PHE A 99 -8.72 -7.21 -9.96
C PHE A 99 -9.68 -7.76 -11.03
N LYS A 100 -9.31 -8.83 -11.78
CA LYS A 100 -10.12 -9.31 -12.92
C LYS A 100 -11.42 -9.96 -12.47
N ASP A 101 -11.33 -10.96 -11.60
CA ASP A 101 -12.44 -11.86 -11.32
C ASP A 101 -13.10 -11.62 -9.95
N VAL A 102 -12.83 -10.48 -9.33
CA VAL A 102 -13.39 -10.11 -8.03
C VAL A 102 -14.28 -8.89 -8.14
N LYS A 103 -15.39 -8.88 -7.40
CA LYS A 103 -16.23 -7.67 -7.29
C LYS A 103 -15.54 -6.60 -6.44
N LYS A 104 -14.81 -7.01 -5.40
CA LYS A 104 -14.11 -6.11 -4.46
C LYS A 104 -12.69 -6.59 -4.24
N GLY A 105 -11.74 -5.70 -4.41
CA GLY A 105 -10.32 -6.01 -4.21
C GLY A 105 -9.50 -4.76 -3.99
N LYS A 106 -8.63 -4.78 -2.99
CA LYS A 106 -7.69 -3.69 -2.67
C LYS A 106 -6.29 -4.25 -2.62
N LEU A 107 -5.33 -3.51 -3.14
CA LEU A 107 -3.93 -3.92 -3.15
C LEU A 107 -3.06 -2.84 -2.51
N LEU A 108 -2.34 -3.21 -1.47
CA LEU A 108 -1.34 -2.37 -0.83
C LEU A 108 0.00 -2.55 -1.51
N ILE A 109 0.57 -1.45 -2.00
CA ILE A 109 1.92 -1.38 -2.58
C ILE A 109 2.59 -0.11 -2.08
N PHE A 110 3.81 -0.24 -1.58
CA PHE A 110 4.63 0.91 -1.20
C PHE A 110 5.40 1.41 -2.43
N PRO A 111 5.13 2.64 -2.93
CA PRO A 111 5.71 3.13 -4.18
C PRO A 111 7.22 3.40 -4.08
N GLU A 112 7.76 3.59 -2.89
CA GLU A 112 9.21 3.73 -2.65
C GLU A 112 9.97 2.40 -2.82
N GLY A 113 9.26 1.27 -2.72
CA GLY A 113 9.85 -0.06 -2.84
C GLY A 113 10.68 -0.52 -1.64
N GLU A 114 11.04 0.37 -0.72
CA GLU A 114 11.80 0.09 0.49
C GLU A 114 11.37 1.00 1.65
N ARG A 115 11.92 0.77 2.84
CA ARG A 115 11.61 1.59 4.00
C ARG A 115 12.59 2.75 4.10
N MET A 116 12.05 3.96 4.14
CA MET A 116 12.83 5.15 4.40
C MET A 116 13.03 5.33 5.90
N LYS A 117 14.28 5.37 6.35
CA LYS A 117 14.65 5.47 7.78
C LYS A 117 14.73 6.90 8.27
N VAL A 118 15.09 7.82 7.40
CA VAL A 118 15.29 9.23 7.75
C VAL A 118 13.99 9.98 7.53
N GLU A 119 13.60 10.83 8.48
CA GLU A 119 12.28 11.49 8.46
C GLU A 119 12.12 12.46 7.29
N GLU A 120 13.21 13.11 6.87
CA GLU A 120 13.20 14.08 5.77
C GLU A 120 13.47 13.45 4.40
N GLU A 121 13.90 12.19 4.34
CA GLU A 121 14.15 11.52 3.09
C GLU A 121 12.85 11.04 2.43
N ARG A 122 12.71 11.40 1.19
CA ARG A 122 11.75 10.85 0.24
C ARG A 122 12.48 9.86 -0.65
N GLY A 123 11.99 8.64 -0.74
CA GLY A 123 12.54 7.62 -1.62
C GLY A 123 12.32 7.94 -3.11
N GLU A 124 12.93 7.13 -3.95
CA GLU A 124 12.66 7.16 -5.40
C GLU A 124 11.32 6.48 -5.71
N ALA A 125 10.47 7.12 -6.51
CA ALA A 125 9.22 6.54 -6.94
C ALA A 125 9.45 5.39 -7.94
N LYS A 126 8.92 4.21 -7.62
CA LYS A 126 8.90 3.06 -8.53
C LYS A 126 7.66 3.11 -9.42
N VAL A 127 7.82 2.85 -10.71
CA VAL A 127 6.74 2.89 -11.70
C VAL A 127 5.73 1.75 -11.59
N GLY A 128 6.06 0.70 -10.84
CA GLY A 128 5.22 -0.50 -10.68
C GLY A 128 3.77 -0.22 -10.27
N PRO A 129 3.50 0.57 -9.22
CA PRO A 129 2.14 0.91 -8.82
C PRO A 129 1.33 1.58 -9.92
N ALA A 130 1.89 2.59 -10.60
CA ALA A 130 1.23 3.29 -11.71
C ALA A 130 0.92 2.34 -12.87
N TYR A 131 1.89 1.51 -13.26
CA TYR A 131 1.71 0.51 -14.31
C TYR A 131 0.60 -0.51 -13.98
N ILE A 132 0.58 -1.04 -12.74
CA ILE A 132 -0.45 -2.01 -12.30
C ILE A 132 -1.82 -1.34 -12.31
N ALA A 133 -1.94 -0.12 -11.80
CA ALA A 133 -3.20 0.62 -11.76
C ALA A 133 -3.75 0.88 -13.16
N ALA A 134 -2.92 1.38 -14.08
CA ALA A 134 -3.28 1.62 -15.49
C ALA A 134 -3.73 0.33 -16.19
N LYS A 135 -2.98 -0.78 -16.02
CA LYS A 135 -3.30 -2.08 -16.63
C LYS A 135 -4.57 -2.70 -16.05
N ALA A 136 -4.79 -2.59 -14.75
CA ALA A 136 -5.98 -3.11 -14.09
C ALA A 136 -7.21 -2.21 -14.24
N GLY A 137 -7.03 -0.94 -14.64
CA GLY A 137 -8.10 0.04 -14.76
C GLY A 137 -8.71 0.41 -13.41
N VAL A 138 -7.87 0.53 -12.37
CA VAL A 138 -8.30 0.87 -11.01
C VAL A 138 -7.61 2.13 -10.51
N PRO A 139 -8.25 2.96 -9.67
CA PRO A 139 -7.62 4.15 -9.13
C PRO A 139 -6.55 3.80 -8.08
N ILE A 140 -5.62 4.74 -7.89
CA ILE A 140 -4.68 4.76 -6.79
C ILE A 140 -5.21 5.70 -5.70
N VAL A 141 -5.17 5.24 -4.44
CA VAL A 141 -5.40 6.09 -3.28
C VAL A 141 -4.05 6.37 -2.61
N PRO A 142 -3.53 7.60 -2.69
CA PRO A 142 -2.33 8.00 -1.99
C PRO A 142 -2.60 8.02 -0.48
N VAL A 143 -1.63 7.57 0.32
CA VAL A 143 -1.78 7.53 1.78
C VAL A 143 -0.51 8.05 2.44
N TYR A 144 -0.64 8.98 3.36
CA TYR A 144 0.46 9.37 4.23
C TYR A 144 0.35 8.66 5.58
N ILE A 145 1.46 8.11 6.03
CA ILE A 145 1.63 7.51 7.37
C ILE A 145 2.72 8.30 8.09
N THR A 146 2.46 8.73 9.33
CA THR A 146 3.48 9.37 10.18
C THR A 146 4.74 8.52 10.22
N LYS A 147 5.86 9.09 9.76
CA LYS A 147 7.14 8.38 9.67
C LYS A 147 7.76 8.12 11.04
N ASN A 148 8.62 7.11 11.11
CA ASN A 148 9.44 6.77 12.27
C ASN A 148 8.64 6.63 13.58
N ALA A 149 7.39 6.16 13.48
CA ALA A 149 6.51 6.00 14.63
C ALA A 149 7.10 5.02 15.65
N LYS A 150 7.28 5.49 16.89
CA LYS A 150 7.71 4.68 18.03
C LYS A 150 6.49 4.10 18.76
N MET A 151 6.69 3.04 19.55
CA MET A 151 5.62 2.53 20.43
C MET A 151 5.07 3.66 21.30
N PHE A 152 3.74 3.64 21.48
CA PHE A 152 2.95 4.62 22.24
C PHE A 152 2.93 6.04 21.65
N SER A 153 3.51 6.27 20.47
CA SER A 153 3.41 7.55 19.77
C SER A 153 2.05 7.73 19.09
N LYS A 154 1.72 8.99 18.79
CA LYS A 154 0.56 9.32 17.95
C LYS A 154 0.93 9.10 16.49
N VAL A 155 0.11 8.33 15.78
CA VAL A 155 0.29 8.05 14.35
C VAL A 155 -0.93 8.56 13.59
N LYS A 156 -0.71 9.37 12.57
CA LYS A 156 -1.74 9.76 11.61
C LYS A 156 -1.61 8.89 10.37
N ILE A 157 -2.73 8.38 9.87
CA ILE A 157 -2.85 7.72 8.57
C ILE A 157 -3.91 8.49 7.77
N ILE A 158 -3.48 9.15 6.70
CA ILE A 158 -4.28 10.09 5.93
C ILE A 158 -4.47 9.53 4.52
N TYR A 159 -5.69 9.18 4.17
CA TYR A 159 -6.06 8.71 2.84
C TYR A 159 -6.45 9.91 1.97
N GLY A 160 -5.69 10.16 0.91
CA GLY A 160 -5.97 11.19 -0.08
C GLY A 160 -7.13 10.80 -1.02
N LYS A 161 -7.48 11.70 -1.92
CA LYS A 161 -8.49 11.44 -2.96
C LYS A 161 -7.98 10.41 -3.96
N PRO A 162 -8.85 9.53 -4.50
CA PRO A 162 -8.49 8.58 -5.55
C PRO A 162 -8.00 9.29 -6.81
N ILE A 163 -6.93 8.76 -7.40
CA ILE A 163 -6.32 9.26 -8.64
C ILE A 163 -6.47 8.17 -9.70
N ASN A 164 -7.09 8.53 -10.84
CA ASN A 164 -7.17 7.64 -11.98
C ASN A 164 -5.86 7.71 -12.78
N VAL A 165 -5.39 6.54 -13.23
CA VAL A 165 -4.17 6.43 -14.05
C VAL A 165 -4.59 6.21 -15.50
N ASP A 166 -4.15 7.07 -16.41
CA ASP A 166 -4.45 6.94 -17.83
C ASP A 166 -3.76 5.69 -18.39
N LYS A 167 -4.52 4.90 -19.16
CA LYS A 167 -4.00 3.70 -19.83
C LYS A 167 -2.97 4.01 -20.91
N SER A 168 -2.96 5.21 -21.47
CA SER A 168 -1.94 5.65 -22.44
C SER A 168 -0.53 5.59 -21.87
N LEU A 169 -0.37 5.84 -20.55
CA LEU A 169 0.90 5.79 -19.83
C LEU A 169 1.57 4.41 -19.87
N ILE A 170 0.83 3.32 -20.15
CA ILE A 170 1.40 1.97 -20.23
C ILE A 170 2.51 1.86 -21.30
N LYS A 171 2.40 2.64 -22.36
CA LYS A 171 3.38 2.67 -23.47
C LYS A 171 4.36 3.84 -23.37
N ASP A 172 4.14 4.74 -22.43
CA ASP A 172 4.95 5.92 -22.19
C ASP A 172 5.77 5.76 -20.90
N LYS A 173 7.03 5.43 -21.03
CA LYS A 173 7.93 5.21 -19.89
C LYS A 173 8.20 6.49 -19.10
N GLU A 174 8.34 7.61 -19.80
CA GLU A 174 8.60 8.91 -19.18
C GLU A 174 7.35 9.40 -18.47
N GLY A 175 6.19 9.32 -19.10
CA GLY A 175 4.90 9.65 -18.48
C GLY A 175 4.61 8.80 -17.24
N LEU A 176 4.91 7.48 -17.27
CA LEU A 176 4.80 6.63 -16.07
C LEU A 176 5.74 7.08 -14.95
N LYS A 177 6.96 7.49 -15.28
CA LYS A 177 7.93 7.97 -14.29
C LYS A 177 7.45 9.26 -13.66
N ASN A 178 7.07 10.24 -14.49
CA ASN A 178 6.55 11.53 -14.04
C ASN A 178 5.32 11.37 -13.15
N PHE A 179 4.34 10.56 -13.58
CA PHE A 179 3.17 10.23 -12.77
C PHE A 179 3.55 9.61 -11.42
N SER A 180 4.56 8.72 -11.40
CA SER A 180 4.97 8.04 -10.16
C SER A 180 5.65 9.02 -9.20
N ASP A 181 6.43 9.97 -9.71
CA ASP A 181 7.05 11.03 -8.91
C ASP A 181 5.99 11.98 -8.34
N GLU A 182 5.02 12.41 -9.16
CA GLU A 182 3.89 13.22 -8.72
C GLU A 182 3.02 12.51 -7.67
N LEU A 183 2.79 11.19 -7.83
CA LEU A 183 2.07 10.39 -6.86
C LEU A 183 2.79 10.42 -5.50
N LEU A 184 4.12 10.28 -5.52
CA LEU A 184 4.90 10.30 -4.29
C LEU A 184 4.88 11.68 -3.63
N ASP A 185 4.93 12.76 -4.42
CA ASP A 185 4.76 14.14 -3.92
C ASP A 185 3.38 14.32 -3.27
N GLN A 186 2.32 13.86 -3.92
CA GLN A 186 0.97 13.92 -3.36
C GLN A 186 0.86 13.15 -2.05
N ILE A 187 1.52 11.98 -1.92
CA ILE A 187 1.55 11.20 -0.67
C ILE A 187 2.17 12.06 0.45
N TYR A 188 3.32 12.67 0.20
CA TYR A 188 4.02 13.46 1.22
C TYR A 188 3.31 14.77 1.56
N ASN A 189 2.65 15.41 0.59
CA ASN A 189 1.87 16.64 0.80
C ASN A 189 0.62 16.41 1.67
N LEU A 190 0.12 15.16 1.77
CA LEU A 190 -1.00 14.85 2.67
C LEU A 190 -0.69 15.15 4.15
N LYS A 191 0.58 15.16 4.56
CA LYS A 191 0.98 15.48 5.96
C LYS A 191 0.46 16.85 6.42
N ASP A 192 0.35 17.79 5.49
CA ASP A 192 0.02 19.19 5.75
C ASP A 192 -1.49 19.47 5.67
N THR A 193 -2.30 18.44 5.41
CA THR A 193 -3.76 18.59 5.25
C THR A 193 -4.56 18.45 6.55
N ILE A 194 -3.91 18.04 7.68
CA ILE A 194 -4.57 17.79 8.97
C ILE A 194 -3.67 18.17 10.15
#